data_2ce5036a30270c894c62ab97a22f61af
#
_entry.id   2ce5036a30270c894c62ab97a22f61af
#
_cell.length_a   1.000
_cell.length_b   1.000
_cell.length_c   1.000
_cell.angle_alpha   90.00
_cell.angle_beta   90.00
_cell.angle_gamma   90.00
#
_symmetry.space_group_name_H-M   'P 1'
#
loop_
_entity.id
_entity.type
_entity.pdbx_description
1 polymer ?
#
loop_
_entity_poly.entity_id
_entity_poly.type
_entity_poly.pdbx_seq_one_letter_code
_entity_poly.pdbx_strand_id
1 'polypeptide(L)'
;MKRIMNLYESCKTPIRVAYFGFVLIAIGFLIQNESVNVFYTFRSNIILFIAELFLRIGEFMIMNLPIIFMLNIVCKRANNASPVVMALVGYFTFVVTTMLFSNQSLNAQAYSTGFGINSVFNYSSGTRLPLETGMIGSFLVAYATRAAFIFSRHRRDYSITNVLSKDTAGIIYNFVFCFVLGIIVSYTFPSAYTYLQRAITFIGADLFDPFRIGVYSVLDRILSICGMNNIIRYPFWYTSAGGSFANTVTGQNVLGDVNIWTYLKDSSSTYFGAGRFITPFYVINMFIIPGFYLGTLFSMSDKSDRNSLIPLFIFAIILSFVAGNPLPCEFVMLFTSPFLLIAYLILVGVVSGTLVNFEAFLGFSSKITNTVIAMPGSFADFIINIRNASLIRSVNTILIAGVICFVLMLVITMFYYRYIAFDFVRTGKGAQVIDDIIEIAGGINNIDRAGSGLFKLNIYIRDPEKISFEKIQEIGIRRVVETKNGLSFELGTSSCAIAQRINRRLRA
;
A
#
# COMPACT_ATOMS: atom_id res chain seq x y z
N MET A 1 -14.17 11.22 -10.22
CA MET A 1 -13.11 10.73 -11.10
C MET A 1 -11.93 11.70 -11.23
N LYS A 2 -12.11 12.95 -11.72
CA LYS A 2 -11.03 13.97 -11.84
C LYS A 2 -10.21 14.21 -10.55
N ARG A 3 -10.85 14.14 -9.35
CA ARG A 3 -10.16 14.28 -8.05
C ARG A 3 -9.31 13.07 -7.69
N ILE A 4 -9.78 11.85 -7.98
CA ILE A 4 -9.06 10.58 -7.70
C ILE A 4 -7.86 10.45 -8.64
N MET A 5 -8.00 10.74 -9.93
CA MET A 5 -6.89 10.76 -10.88
C MET A 5 -5.82 11.78 -10.50
N ASN A 6 -6.22 12.97 -10.03
CA ASN A 6 -5.27 13.97 -9.54
C ASN A 6 -4.53 13.51 -8.29
N LEU A 7 -5.21 12.76 -7.41
CA LEU A 7 -4.59 12.16 -6.23
C LEU A 7 -3.60 11.07 -6.64
N TYR A 8 -3.98 10.20 -7.57
CA TYR A 8 -3.08 9.19 -8.12
C TYR A 8 -1.80 9.78 -8.71
N GLU A 9 -1.91 10.80 -9.56
CA GLU A 9 -0.73 11.48 -10.10
C GLU A 9 0.15 12.10 -9.01
N SER A 10 -0.47 12.60 -7.94
CA SER A 10 0.24 13.12 -6.78
C SER A 10 0.88 12.02 -5.94
N CYS A 11 0.47 10.78 -6.05
CA CYS A 11 1.02 9.66 -5.29
C CYS A 11 2.10 8.87 -6.05
N LYS A 12 2.27 9.09 -7.37
CA LYS A 12 3.26 8.36 -8.19
C LYS A 12 4.69 8.42 -7.64
N THR A 13 5.14 9.60 -7.25
CA THR A 13 6.52 9.78 -6.73
C THR A 13 6.70 9.14 -5.35
N PRO A 14 5.82 9.37 -4.36
CA PRO A 14 5.87 8.66 -3.08
C PRO A 14 5.87 7.13 -3.23
N ILE A 15 5.07 6.58 -4.13
CA ILE A 15 5.05 5.13 -4.40
C ILE A 15 6.42 4.66 -4.91
N ARG A 16 7.07 5.41 -5.81
CA ARG A 16 8.42 5.07 -6.28
C ARG A 16 9.45 5.11 -5.15
N VAL A 17 9.34 6.11 -4.26
CA VAL A 17 10.19 6.19 -3.05
C VAL A 17 9.94 5.00 -2.13
N ALA A 18 8.67 4.61 -1.94
CA ALA A 18 8.32 3.42 -1.17
C ALA A 18 8.92 2.15 -1.79
N TYR A 19 8.82 1.96 -3.11
CA TYR A 19 9.47 0.85 -3.80
C TYR A 19 10.97 0.82 -3.57
N PHE A 20 11.64 1.97 -3.68
CA PHE A 20 13.08 2.07 -3.44
C PHE A 20 13.44 1.73 -2.00
N GLY A 21 12.71 2.28 -1.02
CA GLY A 21 12.89 1.97 0.40
C GLY A 21 12.72 0.47 0.69
N PHE A 22 11.69 -0.15 0.12
CA PHE A 22 11.45 -1.59 0.28
C PHE A 22 12.53 -2.46 -0.39
N VAL A 23 13.10 -2.01 -1.50
CA VAL A 23 14.25 -2.70 -2.12
C VAL A 23 15.47 -2.67 -1.20
N LEU A 24 15.77 -1.52 -0.61
CA LEU A 24 16.86 -1.40 0.35
C LEU A 24 16.67 -2.31 1.56
N ILE A 25 15.45 -2.30 2.15
CA ILE A 25 15.11 -3.21 3.25
C ILE A 25 15.25 -4.67 2.81
N ALA A 26 14.75 -5.03 1.62
CA ALA A 26 14.81 -6.40 1.11
C ALA A 26 16.27 -6.89 0.95
N ILE A 27 17.14 -6.07 0.37
CA ILE A 27 18.57 -6.41 0.23
C ILE A 27 19.21 -6.59 1.60
N GLY A 28 19.03 -5.61 2.50
CA GLY A 28 19.58 -5.68 3.86
C GLY A 28 19.06 -6.88 4.64
N PHE A 29 17.75 -7.13 4.58
CA PHE A 29 17.10 -8.26 5.23
C PHE A 29 17.58 -9.61 4.68
N LEU A 30 17.66 -9.79 3.36
CA LEU A 30 18.09 -11.05 2.76
C LEU A 30 19.55 -11.40 3.08
N ILE A 31 20.43 -10.41 3.12
CA ILE A 31 21.85 -10.62 3.48
C ILE A 31 22.00 -11.00 4.96
N GLN A 32 21.18 -10.42 5.84
CA GLN A 32 21.24 -10.68 7.29
C GLN A 32 20.36 -11.85 7.74
N ASN A 33 19.47 -12.35 6.87
CA ASN A 33 18.54 -13.39 7.23
C ASN A 33 19.28 -14.73 7.45
N GLU A 34 19.11 -15.33 8.61
CA GLU A 34 19.65 -16.64 8.92
C GLU A 34 19.23 -17.72 7.92
N SER A 35 18.07 -17.53 7.34
CA SER A 35 17.51 -18.40 6.31
C SER A 35 18.34 -18.42 5.03
N VAL A 36 18.85 -17.27 4.63
CA VAL A 36 19.74 -17.16 3.46
C VAL A 36 21.14 -17.67 3.80
N ASN A 37 21.57 -17.53 5.04
CA ASN A 37 22.87 -18.02 5.52
C ASN A 37 23.02 -19.55 5.40
N VAL A 38 21.93 -20.32 5.32
CA VAL A 38 21.97 -21.76 5.04
C VAL A 38 22.51 -22.04 3.63
N PHE A 39 22.28 -21.14 2.68
CA PHE A 39 22.74 -21.27 1.30
C PHE A 39 24.09 -20.60 1.08
N TYR A 40 24.30 -19.42 1.70
CA TYR A 40 25.52 -18.65 1.57
C TYR A 40 25.75 -17.80 2.83
N THR A 41 26.85 -18.01 3.51
CA THR A 41 27.20 -17.23 4.70
C THR A 41 28.07 -16.04 4.30
N PHE A 42 27.55 -14.84 4.43
CA PHE A 42 28.32 -13.62 4.25
C PHE A 42 29.25 -13.41 5.44
N ARG A 43 30.57 -13.57 5.23
CA ARG A 43 31.60 -13.45 6.29
C ARG A 43 32.28 -12.08 6.33
N SER A 44 32.12 -11.28 5.29
CA SER A 44 32.75 -9.96 5.21
C SER A 44 32.02 -8.95 6.09
N ASN A 45 32.70 -8.37 7.06
CA ASN A 45 32.18 -7.31 7.91
C ASN A 45 31.70 -6.09 7.10
N ILE A 46 32.34 -5.80 5.95
CA ILE A 46 31.97 -4.71 5.05
C ILE A 46 30.60 -4.98 4.42
N ILE A 47 30.37 -6.21 3.95
CA ILE A 47 29.07 -6.61 3.35
C ILE A 47 27.95 -6.53 4.38
N LEU A 48 28.20 -7.03 5.59
CA LEU A 48 27.23 -6.97 6.68
C LEU A 48 26.94 -5.52 7.11
N PHE A 49 27.94 -4.65 7.15
CA PHE A 49 27.76 -3.23 7.41
C PHE A 49 26.94 -2.54 6.32
N ILE A 50 27.21 -2.81 5.04
CA ILE A 50 26.43 -2.26 3.92
C ILE A 50 24.98 -2.76 3.97
N ALA A 51 24.77 -4.02 4.30
CA ALA A 51 23.43 -4.59 4.47
C ALA A 51 22.66 -3.90 5.59
N GLU A 52 23.31 -3.66 6.75
CA GLU A 52 22.72 -2.91 7.86
C GLU A 52 22.40 -1.45 7.45
N LEU A 53 23.32 -0.80 6.74
CA LEU A 53 23.10 0.56 6.22
C LEU A 53 21.87 0.63 5.31
N PHE A 54 21.73 -0.31 4.37
CA PHE A 54 20.58 -0.36 3.48
C PHE A 54 19.28 -0.61 4.25
N LEU A 55 19.30 -1.53 5.20
CA LEU A 55 18.16 -1.81 6.06
C LEU A 55 17.72 -0.56 6.82
N ARG A 56 18.64 0.16 7.46
CA ARG A 56 18.33 1.36 8.24
C ARG A 56 17.88 2.54 7.40
N ILE A 57 18.50 2.77 6.24
CA ILE A 57 18.06 3.82 5.32
C ILE A 57 16.64 3.53 4.83
N GLY A 58 16.40 2.29 4.40
CA GLY A 58 15.08 1.87 3.92
C GLY A 58 14.02 1.96 5.03
N GLU A 59 14.35 1.52 6.25
CA GLU A 59 13.49 1.65 7.43
C GLU A 59 13.09 3.10 7.67
N PHE A 60 14.06 4.00 7.72
CA PHE A 60 13.81 5.42 7.94
C PHE A 60 12.94 6.02 6.83
N MET A 61 13.16 5.65 5.56
CA MET A 61 12.34 6.10 4.45
C MET A 61 10.88 5.63 4.58
N ILE A 62 10.65 4.37 4.92
CA ILE A 62 9.29 3.81 5.04
C ILE A 62 8.56 4.36 6.26
N MET A 63 9.22 4.52 7.39
CA MET A 63 8.62 5.13 8.58
C MET A 63 8.19 6.57 8.34
N ASN A 64 8.91 7.31 7.49
CA ASN A 64 8.58 8.69 7.13
C ASN A 64 7.80 8.82 5.80
N LEU A 65 7.34 7.72 5.25
CA LEU A 65 6.53 7.71 4.02
C LEU A 65 5.29 8.62 4.08
N PRO A 66 4.55 8.73 5.22
CA PRO A 66 3.43 9.65 5.34
C PRO A 66 3.77 11.10 5.00
N ILE A 67 4.93 11.58 5.43
CA ILE A 67 5.40 12.95 5.14
C ILE A 67 5.70 13.11 3.66
N ILE A 68 6.35 12.12 3.05
CA ILE A 68 6.68 12.13 1.62
C ILE A 68 5.40 12.21 0.79
N PHE A 69 4.35 11.47 1.16
CA PHE A 69 3.02 11.58 0.54
C PHE A 69 2.42 12.98 0.68
N MET A 70 2.43 13.53 1.90
CA MET A 70 1.91 14.86 2.18
C MET A 70 2.60 15.93 1.32
N LEU A 71 3.92 16.00 1.36
CA LEU A 71 4.70 16.99 0.62
C LEU A 71 4.45 16.90 -0.88
N ASN A 72 4.39 15.70 -1.44
CA ASN A 72 4.16 15.53 -2.88
C ASN A 72 2.74 15.88 -3.31
N ILE A 73 1.72 15.63 -2.46
CA ILE A 73 0.34 16.02 -2.72
C ILE A 73 0.24 17.55 -2.77
N VAL A 74 0.89 18.24 -1.85
CA VAL A 74 0.88 19.70 -1.79
C VAL A 74 1.68 20.29 -2.96
N CYS A 75 2.87 19.76 -3.26
CA CYS A 75 3.75 20.22 -4.32
C CYS A 75 3.06 20.18 -5.71
N LYS A 76 2.42 19.07 -6.05
CA LYS A 76 1.77 18.92 -7.37
C LYS A 76 0.53 19.79 -7.58
N ARG A 77 -0.04 20.32 -6.51
CA ARG A 77 -1.23 21.19 -6.57
C ARG A 77 -0.89 22.67 -6.49
N ALA A 78 0.33 23.00 -6.12
CA ALA A 78 0.82 24.35 -6.02
C ALA A 78 2.02 24.49 -6.96
N ASN A 79 1.94 25.37 -7.94
CA ASN A 79 3.07 25.64 -8.84
C ASN A 79 4.24 26.41 -8.17
N ASN A 80 4.25 26.51 -6.85
CA ASN A 80 5.20 27.26 -6.04
C ASN A 80 5.78 26.40 -4.90
N ALA A 81 6.98 26.72 -4.43
CA ALA A 81 7.64 26.04 -3.31
C ALA A 81 7.02 26.40 -1.95
N SER A 82 6.43 27.60 -1.80
CA SER A 82 5.88 28.10 -0.54
C SER A 82 4.91 27.15 0.15
N PRO A 83 3.89 26.55 -0.52
CA PRO A 83 2.99 25.60 0.13
C PRO A 83 3.64 24.31 0.62
N VAL A 84 4.78 23.92 0.06
CA VAL A 84 5.52 22.73 0.51
C VAL A 84 6.17 22.98 1.87
N VAL A 85 6.78 24.15 2.03
CA VAL A 85 7.33 24.59 3.32
C VAL A 85 6.21 24.76 4.35
N MET A 86 5.09 25.37 3.94
CA MET A 86 3.90 25.50 4.80
C MET A 86 3.42 24.12 5.28
N ALA A 87 3.37 23.10 4.41
CA ALA A 87 2.95 21.76 4.77
C ALA A 87 3.87 21.12 5.82
N LEU A 88 5.17 21.35 5.72
CA LEU A 88 6.13 20.83 6.68
C LEU A 88 5.94 21.48 8.07
N VAL A 89 5.79 22.80 8.11
CA VAL A 89 5.48 23.54 9.35
C VAL A 89 4.15 23.08 9.94
N GLY A 90 3.13 22.91 9.09
CA GLY A 90 1.82 22.39 9.51
C GLY A 90 1.90 20.98 10.09
N TYR A 91 2.71 20.11 9.50
CA TYR A 91 2.91 18.75 10.00
C TYR A 91 3.59 18.75 11.37
N PHE A 92 4.62 19.54 11.55
CA PHE A 92 5.27 19.68 12.86
C PHE A 92 4.29 20.23 13.92
N THR A 93 3.52 21.25 13.57
CA THR A 93 2.47 21.79 14.44
C THR A 93 1.46 20.70 14.83
N PHE A 94 0.97 19.94 13.85
CA PHE A 94 0.02 18.85 14.08
C PHE A 94 0.59 17.77 15.01
N VAL A 95 1.81 17.30 14.74
CA VAL A 95 2.47 16.27 15.55
C VAL A 95 2.67 16.74 16.98
N VAL A 96 3.23 17.94 17.19
CA VAL A 96 3.45 18.51 18.53
C VAL A 96 2.12 18.72 19.26
N THR A 97 1.08 19.15 18.56
CA THR A 97 -0.26 19.32 19.15
C THR A 97 -0.82 17.98 19.62
N THR A 98 -0.67 16.91 18.81
CA THR A 98 -1.11 15.58 19.24
C THR A 98 -0.32 15.05 20.44
N MET A 99 0.96 15.40 20.58
CA MET A 99 1.75 15.05 21.78
C MET A 99 1.21 15.72 23.03
N LEU A 100 0.90 17.03 22.94
CA LEU A 100 0.53 17.84 24.09
C LEU A 100 -0.90 17.57 24.58
N PHE A 101 -1.83 17.39 23.65
CA PHE A 101 -3.26 17.28 23.96
C PHE A 101 -3.77 15.83 24.06
N SER A 102 -3.00 14.84 23.60
CA SER A 102 -3.42 13.44 23.75
C SER A 102 -3.25 12.96 25.19
N ASN A 103 -4.22 12.14 25.62
CA ASN A 103 -4.06 11.41 26.87
C ASN A 103 -3.06 10.27 26.65
N GLN A 104 -1.91 10.32 27.36
CA GLN A 104 -0.84 9.32 27.26
C GLN A 104 -1.16 7.98 27.96
N SER A 105 -2.44 7.69 28.19
CA SER A 105 -2.92 6.45 28.83
C SER A 105 -3.16 5.28 27.85
N LEU A 106 -2.97 5.49 26.54
CA LEU A 106 -3.13 4.45 25.54
C LEU A 106 -1.92 3.52 25.52
N ASN A 107 -2.08 2.32 24.92
CA ASN A 107 -0.99 1.38 24.74
C ASN A 107 0.12 1.98 23.85
N ALA A 108 1.36 1.55 24.04
CA ALA A 108 2.54 2.07 23.33
C ALA A 108 2.37 2.07 21.79
N GLN A 109 1.61 1.14 21.25
CA GLN A 109 1.34 1.00 19.81
C GLN A 109 0.44 2.10 19.24
N ALA A 110 -0.26 2.83 20.09
CA ALA A 110 -1.07 3.99 19.69
C ALA A 110 -0.22 5.23 19.38
N TYR A 111 1.08 5.17 19.66
CA TYR A 111 1.99 6.29 19.51
C TYR A 111 3.03 6.02 18.43
N SER A 112 3.32 7.07 17.66
CA SER A 112 4.31 7.01 16.58
C SER A 112 5.73 7.18 17.11
N THR A 113 6.64 6.43 16.51
CA THR A 113 8.09 6.58 16.69
C THR A 113 8.75 7.25 15.48
N GLY A 114 7.96 7.66 14.48
CA GLY A 114 8.46 8.35 13.29
C GLY A 114 9.21 9.64 13.63
N PHE A 115 10.14 10.03 12.78
CA PHE A 115 10.97 11.23 12.93
C PHE A 115 11.98 11.22 14.09
N GLY A 116 12.14 10.17 14.84
CA GLY A 116 13.04 10.18 16.01
C GLY A 116 12.64 11.17 17.10
N ILE A 117 11.35 11.58 17.14
CA ILE A 117 10.82 12.61 18.06
C ILE A 117 10.76 12.12 19.52
N ASN A 118 11.04 10.86 19.77
CA ASN A 118 10.93 10.21 21.08
C ASN A 118 11.74 10.88 22.20
N SER A 119 12.72 11.71 21.85
CA SER A 119 13.63 12.33 22.82
C SER A 119 13.48 13.85 22.96
N VAL A 120 12.65 14.51 22.15
CA VAL A 120 12.65 15.98 22.05
C VAL A 120 11.91 16.66 23.20
N PHE A 121 10.95 15.97 23.84
CA PHE A 121 10.17 16.56 24.94
C PHE A 121 10.09 15.63 26.15
N ASN A 122 11.11 15.70 27.00
CA ASN A 122 11.01 15.20 28.36
C ASN A 122 10.41 16.30 29.25
N TYR A 123 9.10 16.19 29.48
CA TYR A 123 8.45 17.00 30.51
C TYR A 123 8.63 16.37 31.90
N SER A 124 8.48 17.16 32.94
CA SER A 124 8.44 16.69 34.36
C SER A 124 7.37 15.60 34.60
N SER A 125 6.41 15.45 33.69
CA SER A 125 5.34 14.44 33.73
C SER A 125 5.64 13.16 32.91
N GLY A 126 6.88 12.98 32.43
CA GLY A 126 7.28 11.83 31.60
C GLY A 126 7.37 12.14 30.09
N THR A 127 7.84 11.16 29.33
CA THR A 127 7.98 11.26 27.87
C THR A 127 6.60 11.25 27.21
N ARG A 128 6.30 12.27 26.40
CA ARG A 128 5.08 12.31 25.60
C ARG A 128 5.39 11.95 24.15
N LEU A 129 4.58 11.08 23.55
CA LEU A 129 4.72 10.62 22.18
C LEU A 129 3.54 11.09 21.31
N PRO A 130 3.78 11.42 20.03
CA PRO A 130 2.70 11.76 19.11
C PRO A 130 1.83 10.57 18.81
N LEU A 131 0.56 10.80 18.48
CA LEU A 131 -0.37 9.74 18.09
C LEU A 131 0.04 9.11 16.75
N GLU A 132 -0.10 7.78 16.64
CA GLU A 132 0.13 7.03 15.41
C GLU A 132 -1.04 7.24 14.43
N THR A 133 -0.97 8.29 13.64
CA THR A 133 -1.99 8.65 12.66
C THR A 133 -1.67 8.20 11.24
N GLY A 134 -0.46 7.71 11.01
CA GLY A 134 0.02 7.18 9.73
C GLY A 134 -0.23 8.13 8.56
N MET A 135 -0.63 7.55 7.43
CA MET A 135 -0.96 8.33 6.22
C MET A 135 -2.23 9.17 6.37
N ILE A 136 -3.16 8.77 7.24
CA ILE A 136 -4.42 9.51 7.44
C ILE A 136 -4.11 10.92 7.98
N GLY A 137 -3.28 11.03 9.01
CA GLY A 137 -2.83 12.32 9.56
C GLY A 137 -2.13 13.19 8.51
N SER A 138 -1.27 12.59 7.71
CA SER A 138 -0.56 13.29 6.63
C SER A 138 -1.50 13.83 5.54
N PHE A 139 -2.53 13.07 5.15
CA PHE A 139 -3.55 13.55 4.23
C PHE A 139 -4.38 14.70 4.82
N LEU A 140 -4.75 14.62 6.09
CA LEU A 140 -5.48 15.68 6.78
C LEU A 140 -4.65 16.98 6.80
N VAL A 141 -3.37 16.90 7.14
CA VAL A 141 -2.46 18.05 7.09
C VAL A 141 -2.32 18.61 5.67
N ALA A 142 -2.19 17.75 4.65
CA ALA A 142 -2.13 18.22 3.25
C ALA A 142 -3.38 18.99 2.84
N TYR A 143 -4.57 18.55 3.27
CA TYR A 143 -5.82 19.28 3.01
C TYR A 143 -5.91 20.58 3.80
N ALA A 144 -5.51 20.61 5.07
CA ALA A 144 -5.44 21.81 5.90
C ALA A 144 -4.49 22.85 5.28
N THR A 145 -3.31 22.43 4.87
CA THR A 145 -2.32 23.30 4.18
C THR A 145 -2.91 23.89 2.90
N ARG A 146 -3.59 23.06 2.10
CA ARG A 146 -4.25 23.57 0.89
C ARG A 146 -5.31 24.61 1.21
N ALA A 147 -6.14 24.38 2.22
CA ALA A 147 -7.15 25.33 2.65
C ALA A 147 -6.52 26.65 3.11
N ALA A 148 -5.47 26.58 3.92
CA ALA A 148 -4.71 27.75 4.39
C ALA A 148 -4.08 28.53 3.23
N PHE A 149 -3.50 27.84 2.26
CA PHE A 149 -2.92 28.45 1.05
C PHE A 149 -3.97 29.18 0.21
N ILE A 150 -5.11 28.55 -0.04
CA ILE A 150 -6.21 29.18 -0.79
C ILE A 150 -6.71 30.40 -0.04
N PHE A 151 -6.90 30.29 1.27
CA PHE A 151 -7.39 31.39 2.10
C PHE A 151 -6.42 32.58 2.14
N SER A 152 -5.10 32.34 2.17
CA SER A 152 -4.09 33.38 2.14
C SER A 152 -4.07 34.18 0.83
N ARG A 153 -4.39 33.53 -0.31
CA ARG A 153 -4.41 34.17 -1.63
C ARG A 153 -5.53 35.19 -1.84
N HIS A 154 -6.59 35.11 -1.05
CA HIS A 154 -7.69 36.10 -1.08
C HIS A 154 -7.36 37.40 -0.36
N ARG A 155 -6.24 37.49 0.37
CA ARG A 155 -5.79 38.71 1.02
C ARG A 155 -5.12 39.68 0.06
N ARG A 156 -5.19 41.00 0.40
CA ARG A 156 -4.39 42.03 -0.26
C ARG A 156 -2.91 41.90 0.15
N ASP A 157 -2.00 42.05 -0.82
CA ASP A 157 -0.56 42.15 -0.53
C ASP A 157 -0.25 43.53 0.02
N TYR A 158 0.31 43.60 1.19
CA TYR A 158 0.92 44.81 1.73
C TYR A 158 2.42 44.72 1.46
N SER A 159 2.87 45.37 0.38
CA SER A 159 4.23 45.24 -0.16
C SER A 159 5.31 46.01 0.62
N ILE A 160 4.97 46.69 1.70
CA ILE A 160 5.93 47.56 2.42
C ILE A 160 6.95 46.76 3.25
N THR A 161 6.60 45.54 3.66
CA THR A 161 7.53 44.62 4.31
C THR A 161 7.18 43.20 3.90
N ASN A 162 8.16 42.44 3.40
CA ASN A 162 8.00 41.01 3.07
C ASN A 162 7.43 40.15 4.24
N VAL A 163 7.41 40.67 5.44
CA VAL A 163 6.87 40.03 6.66
C VAL A 163 5.37 39.85 6.63
N LEU A 164 4.62 40.72 5.94
CA LEU A 164 3.14 40.63 5.80
C LEU A 164 2.69 40.13 4.45
N SER A 165 3.56 39.40 3.76
CA SER A 165 3.26 38.79 2.47
C SER A 165 2.13 37.75 2.56
N LYS A 166 1.50 37.41 1.42
CA LYS A 166 0.49 36.34 1.35
C LYS A 166 1.05 35.00 1.83
N ASP A 167 2.34 34.74 1.61
CA ASP A 167 3.00 33.51 2.02
C ASP A 167 3.16 33.45 3.55
N THR A 168 3.55 34.56 4.20
CA THR A 168 3.60 34.65 5.68
C THR A 168 2.20 34.44 6.28
N ALA A 169 1.19 35.10 5.74
CA ALA A 169 -0.19 34.89 6.17
C ALA A 169 -0.63 33.43 5.99
N GLY A 170 -0.21 32.78 4.90
CA GLY A 170 -0.44 31.37 4.64
C GLY A 170 0.19 30.45 5.70
N ILE A 171 1.42 30.74 6.13
CA ILE A 171 2.09 30.00 7.22
C ILE A 171 1.31 30.12 8.52
N ILE A 172 0.86 31.34 8.88
CA ILE A 172 0.10 31.58 10.11
C ILE A 172 -1.25 30.84 10.07
N TYR A 173 -1.99 30.93 8.95
CA TYR A 173 -3.25 30.21 8.81
C TYR A 173 -3.05 28.70 8.86
N ASN A 174 -1.99 28.19 8.23
CA ASN A 174 -1.68 26.77 8.26
C ASN A 174 -1.32 26.29 9.66
N PHE A 175 -0.56 27.10 10.42
CA PHE A 175 -0.29 26.84 11.83
C PHE A 175 -1.59 26.70 12.62
N VAL A 176 -2.51 27.68 12.51
CA VAL A 176 -3.78 27.65 13.22
C VAL A 176 -4.65 26.45 12.79
N PHE A 177 -4.74 26.17 11.50
CA PHE A 177 -5.55 25.06 10.99
C PHE A 177 -5.00 23.71 11.46
N CYS A 178 -3.67 23.51 11.38
CA CYS A 178 -3.04 22.28 11.83
C CYS A 178 -3.05 22.13 13.35
N PHE A 179 -2.99 23.23 14.10
CA PHE A 179 -3.16 23.24 15.55
C PHE A 179 -4.58 22.78 15.94
N VAL A 180 -5.61 23.40 15.38
CA VAL A 180 -7.00 22.98 15.61
C VAL A 180 -7.24 21.54 15.19
N LEU A 181 -6.70 21.13 14.03
CA LEU A 181 -6.77 19.76 13.55
C LEU A 181 -6.11 18.78 14.53
N GLY A 182 -4.95 19.12 15.06
CA GLY A 182 -4.24 18.33 16.08
C GLY A 182 -5.07 18.14 17.35
N ILE A 183 -5.73 19.20 17.82
CA ILE A 183 -6.66 19.10 18.96
C ILE A 183 -7.81 18.15 18.64
N ILE A 184 -8.48 18.33 17.51
CA ILE A 184 -9.59 17.45 17.10
C ILE A 184 -9.16 16.00 17.08
N VAL A 185 -8.02 15.70 16.44
CA VAL A 185 -7.47 14.35 16.35
C VAL A 185 -7.11 13.80 17.74
N SER A 186 -6.55 14.61 18.63
CA SER A 186 -6.20 14.18 19.99
C SER A 186 -7.39 13.68 20.80
N TYR A 187 -8.58 14.24 20.57
CA TYR A 187 -9.81 13.81 21.25
C TYR A 187 -10.58 12.70 20.51
N THR A 188 -10.47 12.64 19.17
CA THR A 188 -11.21 11.64 18.37
C THR A 188 -10.44 10.32 18.23
N PHE A 189 -9.12 10.37 18.17
CA PHE A 189 -8.27 9.19 18.01
C PHE A 189 -8.44 8.14 19.10
N PRO A 190 -8.52 8.48 20.41
CA PRO A 190 -8.74 7.47 21.46
C PRO A 190 -10.01 6.68 21.27
N SER A 191 -11.09 7.32 20.81
CA SER A 191 -12.35 6.62 20.51
C SER A 191 -12.19 5.64 19.35
N ALA A 192 -11.53 6.06 18.24
CA ALA A 192 -11.23 5.18 17.12
C ALA A 192 -10.30 4.01 17.55
N TYR A 193 -9.30 4.29 18.38
CA TYR A 193 -8.39 3.28 18.91
C TYR A 193 -9.12 2.25 19.82
N THR A 194 -10.13 2.67 20.58
CA THR A 194 -10.95 1.77 21.37
C THR A 194 -11.69 0.73 20.51
N TYR A 195 -12.18 1.11 19.32
CA TYR A 195 -12.76 0.14 18.38
C TYR A 195 -11.73 -0.87 17.87
N LEU A 196 -10.49 -0.42 17.58
CA LEU A 196 -9.40 -1.33 17.22
C LEU A 196 -9.05 -2.28 18.37
N GLN A 197 -9.01 -1.78 19.61
CA GLN A 197 -8.80 -2.64 20.79
C GLN A 197 -9.91 -3.69 20.95
N ARG A 198 -11.17 -3.33 20.72
CA ARG A 198 -12.28 -4.30 20.72
C ARG A 198 -12.10 -5.36 19.63
N ALA A 199 -11.64 -4.97 18.44
CA ALA A 199 -11.32 -5.92 17.38
C ALA A 199 -10.15 -6.83 17.78
N ILE A 200 -9.10 -6.33 18.42
CA ILE A 200 -8.00 -7.14 18.95
C ILE A 200 -8.50 -8.13 19.99
N THR A 201 -9.32 -7.69 20.93
CA THR A 201 -9.91 -8.57 21.95
C THR A 201 -10.83 -9.64 21.32
N PHE A 202 -11.63 -9.26 20.32
CA PHE A 202 -12.49 -10.20 19.59
C PHE A 202 -11.67 -11.27 18.88
N ILE A 203 -10.60 -10.89 18.19
CA ILE A 203 -9.71 -11.81 17.48
C ILE A 203 -8.97 -12.71 18.48
N GLY A 204 -8.43 -12.14 19.56
CA GLY A 204 -7.66 -12.86 20.57
C GLY A 204 -8.48 -13.81 21.45
N ALA A 205 -9.81 -13.73 21.44
CA ALA A 205 -10.67 -14.58 22.27
C ALA A 205 -10.70 -16.04 21.80
N ASP A 206 -10.48 -16.31 20.50
CA ASP A 206 -10.27 -17.65 19.96
C ASP A 206 -9.33 -17.60 18.76
N LEU A 207 -8.14 -18.12 18.97
CA LEU A 207 -7.06 -18.09 17.97
C LEU A 207 -7.17 -19.21 16.93
N PHE A 208 -8.12 -20.13 17.06
CA PHE A 208 -8.38 -21.21 16.11
C PHE A 208 -9.65 -20.98 15.30
N ASP A 209 -10.40 -19.91 15.58
CA ASP A 209 -11.56 -19.53 14.78
C ASP A 209 -11.14 -18.96 13.42
N PRO A 210 -11.50 -19.62 12.30
CA PRO A 210 -11.16 -19.20 10.95
C PRO A 210 -11.64 -17.80 10.59
N PHE A 211 -12.83 -17.43 11.07
CA PHE A 211 -13.39 -16.11 10.78
C PHE A 211 -12.59 -15.00 11.47
N ARG A 212 -12.19 -15.19 12.73
CA ARG A 212 -11.42 -14.21 13.49
C ARG A 212 -10.02 -13.98 12.90
N ILE A 213 -9.37 -15.05 12.48
CA ILE A 213 -8.06 -14.92 11.79
C ILE A 213 -8.22 -14.28 10.40
N GLY A 214 -9.32 -14.55 9.70
CA GLY A 214 -9.66 -13.84 8.47
C GLY A 214 -9.84 -12.34 8.69
N VAL A 215 -10.56 -11.94 9.76
CA VAL A 215 -10.71 -10.51 10.15
C VAL A 215 -9.36 -9.88 10.50
N TYR A 216 -8.49 -10.59 11.24
CA TYR A 216 -7.14 -10.12 11.52
C TYR A 216 -6.39 -9.79 10.22
N SER A 217 -6.38 -10.72 9.27
CA SER A 217 -5.62 -10.55 8.03
C SER A 217 -6.13 -9.40 7.18
N VAL A 218 -7.44 -9.18 7.13
CA VAL A 218 -8.03 -8.02 6.44
C VAL A 218 -7.65 -6.71 7.14
N LEU A 219 -7.76 -6.65 8.46
CA LEU A 219 -7.38 -5.46 9.24
C LEU A 219 -5.89 -5.17 9.13
N ASP A 220 -5.04 -6.19 9.16
CA ASP A 220 -3.59 -6.01 8.97
C ASP A 220 -3.27 -5.39 7.60
N ARG A 221 -3.93 -5.82 6.53
CA ARG A 221 -3.72 -5.23 5.21
C ARG A 221 -4.18 -3.78 5.14
N ILE A 222 -5.37 -3.47 5.66
CA ILE A 222 -5.89 -2.09 5.68
C ILE A 222 -4.98 -1.18 6.50
N LEU A 223 -4.58 -1.61 7.69
CA LEU A 223 -3.69 -0.82 8.55
C LEU A 223 -2.28 -0.71 7.97
N SER A 224 -1.79 -1.72 7.26
CA SER A 224 -0.51 -1.66 6.53
C SER A 224 -0.52 -0.60 5.44
N ILE A 225 -1.59 -0.52 4.65
CA ILE A 225 -1.78 0.53 3.64
C ILE A 225 -1.79 1.93 4.29
N CYS A 226 -2.36 2.04 5.50
CA CYS A 226 -2.38 3.30 6.25
C CYS A 226 -1.06 3.61 6.96
N GLY A 227 -0.08 2.69 6.98
CA GLY A 227 1.16 2.83 7.73
C GLY A 227 0.99 2.64 9.25
N MET A 228 -0.07 1.98 9.69
CA MET A 228 -0.47 1.80 11.10
C MET A 228 -0.50 0.31 11.51
N ASN A 229 0.18 -0.57 10.78
CA ASN A 229 0.16 -2.02 10.99
C ASN A 229 0.71 -2.44 12.37
N ASN A 230 1.56 -1.63 13.00
CA ASN A 230 2.07 -1.91 14.33
C ASN A 230 0.96 -2.06 15.38
N ILE A 231 -0.14 -1.33 15.22
CA ILE A 231 -1.29 -1.36 16.15
C ILE A 231 -1.90 -2.77 16.26
N ILE A 232 -1.93 -3.51 15.15
CA ILE A 232 -2.54 -4.85 15.14
C ILE A 232 -1.48 -5.96 15.18
N ARG A 233 -0.31 -5.78 14.54
CA ARG A 233 0.72 -6.83 14.52
C ARG A 233 1.36 -7.04 15.86
N TYR A 234 1.76 -5.98 16.55
CA TYR A 234 2.49 -6.09 17.81
C TYR A 234 1.75 -6.90 18.87
N PRO A 235 0.43 -6.67 19.13
CA PRO A 235 -0.32 -7.47 20.10
C PRO A 235 -0.31 -8.96 19.77
N PHE A 236 -0.52 -9.35 18.53
CA PHE A 236 -0.59 -10.77 18.14
C PHE A 236 0.79 -11.41 17.97
N TRP A 237 1.79 -10.66 17.55
CA TRP A 237 3.11 -11.23 17.32
C TRP A 237 3.93 -11.40 18.59
N TYR A 238 3.76 -10.47 19.58
CA TYR A 238 4.68 -10.36 20.71
C TYR A 238 4.02 -10.34 22.09
N THR A 239 2.69 -10.33 22.17
CA THR A 239 1.98 -10.32 23.47
C THR A 239 1.03 -11.50 23.63
N SER A 240 0.41 -11.61 24.82
CA SER A 240 -0.56 -12.65 25.14
C SER A 240 -1.78 -12.71 24.23
N ALA A 241 -2.11 -11.63 23.51
CA ALA A 241 -3.19 -11.63 22.53
C ALA A 241 -2.95 -12.62 21.37
N GLY A 242 -1.68 -12.90 21.04
CA GLY A 242 -1.28 -13.89 20.02
C GLY A 242 -1.07 -15.30 20.56
N GLY A 243 -1.36 -15.52 21.82
CA GLY A 243 -1.22 -16.79 22.50
C GLY A 243 -0.10 -16.81 23.55
N SER A 244 -0.09 -17.88 24.33
CA SER A 244 0.93 -18.16 25.34
C SER A 244 1.34 -19.62 25.26
N PHE A 245 2.63 -19.88 25.42
CA PHE A 245 3.20 -21.22 25.51
C PHE A 245 4.00 -21.34 26.81
N ALA A 246 3.58 -22.22 27.69
CA ALA A 246 4.29 -22.51 28.94
C ALA A 246 5.13 -23.79 28.75
N ASN A 247 6.43 -23.66 28.87
CA ASN A 247 7.30 -24.82 28.90
C ASN A 247 7.29 -25.44 30.32
N THR A 248 6.70 -26.60 30.45
CA THR A 248 6.59 -27.32 31.73
C THR A 248 7.92 -27.74 32.32
N VAL A 249 8.98 -27.88 31.49
CA VAL A 249 10.31 -28.32 31.92
C VAL A 249 11.17 -27.16 32.44
N THR A 250 11.11 -26.02 31.73
CA THR A 250 11.94 -24.84 32.07
C THR A 250 11.23 -23.79 32.88
N GLY A 251 9.88 -23.89 33.02
CA GLY A 251 9.03 -22.86 33.65
C GLY A 251 8.93 -21.55 32.86
N GLN A 252 9.49 -21.51 31.65
CA GLN A 252 9.41 -20.31 30.81
C GLN A 252 8.04 -20.14 30.17
N ASN A 253 7.47 -18.95 30.28
CA ASN A 253 6.22 -18.57 29.60
C ASN A 253 6.56 -17.64 28.43
N VAL A 254 6.33 -18.11 27.21
CA VAL A 254 6.57 -17.38 25.96
C VAL A 254 5.27 -16.84 25.44
N LEU A 255 5.20 -15.53 25.15
CA LEU A 255 4.00 -14.83 24.71
C LEU A 255 4.14 -14.35 23.27
N GLY A 256 3.06 -14.49 22.50
CA GLY A 256 2.94 -13.99 21.13
C GLY A 256 3.39 -14.99 20.07
N ASP A 257 2.70 -14.97 18.94
CA ASP A 257 2.79 -16.00 17.89
C ASP A 257 4.22 -16.14 17.32
N VAL A 258 4.92 -15.03 17.06
CA VAL A 258 6.27 -15.04 16.51
C VAL A 258 7.30 -15.52 17.54
N ASN A 259 7.16 -15.11 18.80
CA ASN A 259 8.04 -15.56 19.87
C ASN A 259 7.87 -17.05 20.13
N ILE A 260 6.61 -17.53 20.15
CA ILE A 260 6.31 -18.95 20.34
C ILE A 260 6.90 -19.77 19.19
N TRP A 261 6.71 -19.31 17.93
CA TRP A 261 7.27 -19.96 16.76
C TRP A 261 8.81 -20.08 16.86
N THR A 262 9.49 -18.99 17.17
CA THR A 262 10.96 -18.96 17.29
C THR A 262 11.43 -19.89 18.40
N TYR A 263 10.78 -19.85 19.55
CA TYR A 263 11.12 -20.72 20.67
C TYR A 263 10.95 -22.22 20.34
N LEU A 264 9.85 -22.59 19.69
CA LEU A 264 9.56 -23.99 19.31
C LEU A 264 10.53 -24.46 18.22
N LYS A 265 10.91 -23.60 17.29
CA LYS A 265 11.91 -23.89 16.27
C LYS A 265 13.28 -24.21 16.91
N ASP A 266 13.72 -23.40 17.86
CA ASP A 266 15.01 -23.56 18.51
C ASP A 266 15.05 -24.77 19.46
N SER A 267 13.90 -25.11 20.05
CA SER A 267 13.78 -26.25 20.96
C SER A 267 13.47 -27.58 20.27
N SER A 268 13.38 -27.60 18.92
CA SER A 268 13.01 -28.81 18.14
C SER A 268 11.70 -29.47 18.57
N SER A 269 10.81 -28.69 19.15
CA SER A 269 9.49 -29.12 19.64
C SER A 269 8.43 -29.12 18.52
N THR A 270 7.28 -29.75 18.75
CA THR A 270 6.15 -29.69 17.82
C THR A 270 5.53 -28.28 17.80
N TYR A 271 5.22 -27.78 16.61
CA TYR A 271 4.64 -26.44 16.44
C TYR A 271 3.15 -26.43 16.74
N PHE A 272 2.75 -26.12 17.98
CA PHE A 272 1.35 -26.05 18.42
C PHE A 272 0.62 -24.81 17.87
N GLY A 273 0.31 -24.81 16.57
CA GLY A 273 -0.46 -23.75 15.93
C GLY A 273 0.23 -22.39 15.90
N ALA A 274 1.50 -22.29 16.26
CA ALA A 274 2.28 -21.07 16.11
C ALA A 274 2.52 -20.77 14.63
N GLY A 275 2.55 -19.48 14.25
CA GLY A 275 2.70 -19.03 12.88
C GLY A 275 1.38 -18.70 12.19
N ARG A 276 0.23 -18.82 12.86
CA ARG A 276 -1.11 -18.60 12.27
C ARG A 276 -1.31 -17.21 11.72
N PHE A 277 -0.74 -16.21 12.35
CA PHE A 277 -0.82 -14.82 11.89
C PHE A 277 0.16 -14.50 10.75
N ILE A 278 1.11 -15.38 10.52
CA ILE A 278 2.17 -15.23 9.50
C ILE A 278 1.84 -16.06 8.25
N THR A 279 1.26 -17.22 8.40
CA THR A 279 0.98 -18.15 7.29
C THR A 279 0.30 -17.51 6.07
N PRO A 280 -0.73 -16.64 6.22
CA PRO A 280 -1.38 -16.03 5.07
C PRO A 280 -0.46 -15.21 4.18
N PHE A 281 0.61 -14.64 4.74
CA PHE A 281 1.56 -13.84 3.97
C PHE A 281 2.28 -14.64 2.89
N TYR A 282 2.52 -15.94 3.09
CA TYR A 282 3.11 -16.80 2.07
C TYR A 282 2.20 -16.89 0.84
N VAL A 283 0.89 -17.08 1.05
CA VAL A 283 -0.08 -17.13 -0.04
C VAL A 283 -0.23 -15.77 -0.70
N ILE A 284 -0.29 -14.69 0.08
CA ILE A 284 -0.42 -13.33 -0.45
C ILE A 284 0.77 -13.01 -1.36
N ASN A 285 1.99 -13.14 -0.82
CA ASN A 285 3.21 -12.66 -1.46
C ASN A 285 3.65 -13.51 -2.65
N MET A 286 3.51 -14.84 -2.53
CA MET A 286 4.01 -15.77 -3.54
C MET A 286 2.98 -16.09 -4.62
N PHE A 287 1.68 -15.89 -4.37
CA PHE A 287 0.62 -16.32 -5.29
C PHE A 287 -0.37 -15.22 -5.65
N ILE A 288 -1.00 -14.55 -4.67
CA ILE A 288 -2.05 -13.56 -4.96
C ILE A 288 -1.46 -12.35 -5.71
N ILE A 289 -0.34 -11.81 -5.27
CA ILE A 289 0.32 -10.67 -5.92
C ILE A 289 0.79 -10.99 -7.34
N PRO A 290 1.50 -12.09 -7.61
CA PRO A 290 1.79 -12.50 -8.98
C PRO A 290 0.55 -12.69 -9.85
N GLY A 291 -0.52 -13.27 -9.29
CA GLY A 291 -1.81 -13.42 -9.98
C GLY A 291 -2.41 -12.08 -10.42
N PHE A 292 -2.35 -11.05 -9.57
CA PHE A 292 -2.77 -9.69 -9.92
C PHE A 292 -1.96 -9.12 -11.09
N TYR A 293 -0.64 -9.18 -11.04
CA TYR A 293 0.20 -8.60 -12.09
C TYR A 293 0.03 -9.32 -13.42
N LEU A 294 -0.03 -10.66 -13.43
CA LEU A 294 -0.27 -11.44 -14.64
C LEU A 294 -1.68 -11.22 -15.20
N GLY A 295 -2.70 -11.18 -14.33
CA GLY A 295 -4.07 -10.84 -14.75
C GLY A 295 -4.17 -9.45 -15.36
N THR A 296 -3.41 -8.49 -14.85
CA THR A 296 -3.29 -7.14 -15.43
C THR A 296 -2.65 -7.18 -16.82
N LEU A 297 -1.54 -7.91 -16.99
CA LEU A 297 -0.87 -8.06 -18.29
C LEU A 297 -1.78 -8.73 -19.34
N PHE A 298 -2.50 -9.78 -18.95
CA PHE A 298 -3.41 -10.48 -19.85
C PHE A 298 -4.68 -9.68 -20.20
N SER A 299 -4.97 -8.64 -19.45
CA SER A 299 -6.08 -7.73 -19.75
C SER A 299 -5.75 -6.74 -20.86
N MET A 300 -4.46 -6.47 -21.10
CA MET A 300 -4.00 -5.52 -22.10
C MET A 300 -3.96 -6.18 -23.49
N SER A 301 -4.54 -5.51 -24.48
CA SER A 301 -4.55 -5.97 -25.87
C SER A 301 -3.41 -5.39 -26.71
N ASP A 302 -2.87 -4.23 -26.33
CA ASP A 302 -1.75 -3.60 -27.03
C ASP A 302 -0.42 -4.22 -26.58
N LYS A 303 0.32 -4.82 -27.55
CA LYS A 303 1.59 -5.49 -27.28
C LYS A 303 2.70 -4.51 -26.85
N SER A 304 2.73 -3.31 -27.41
CA SER A 304 3.77 -2.32 -27.09
C SER A 304 3.64 -1.85 -25.66
N ASP A 305 2.46 -1.41 -25.26
CA ASP A 305 2.18 -0.96 -23.89
C ASP A 305 2.37 -2.10 -22.88
N ARG A 306 1.94 -3.32 -23.23
CA ARG A 306 2.16 -4.50 -22.41
C ARG A 306 3.64 -4.79 -22.19
N ASN A 307 4.42 -4.80 -23.25
CA ASN A 307 5.86 -5.09 -23.18
C ASN A 307 6.62 -4.02 -22.37
N SER A 308 6.20 -2.77 -22.40
CA SER A 308 6.80 -1.69 -21.61
C SER A 308 6.59 -1.85 -20.10
N LEU A 309 5.53 -2.56 -19.66
CA LEU A 309 5.23 -2.78 -18.25
C LEU A 309 5.79 -4.10 -17.70
N ILE A 310 6.16 -5.05 -18.57
CA ILE A 310 6.72 -6.35 -18.15
C ILE A 310 7.91 -6.19 -17.18
N PRO A 311 8.93 -5.37 -17.45
CA PRO A 311 10.07 -5.24 -16.54
C PRO A 311 9.66 -4.74 -15.14
N LEU A 312 8.74 -3.76 -15.10
CA LEU A 312 8.23 -3.22 -13.85
C LEU A 312 7.45 -4.28 -13.06
N PHE A 313 6.63 -5.08 -13.73
CA PHE A 313 5.82 -6.12 -13.09
C PHE A 313 6.67 -7.29 -12.62
N ILE A 314 7.67 -7.71 -13.41
CA ILE A 314 8.64 -8.73 -12.98
C ILE A 314 9.36 -8.26 -11.71
N PHE A 315 9.83 -7.01 -11.70
CA PHE A 315 10.48 -6.44 -10.52
C PHE A 315 9.56 -6.41 -9.29
N ALA A 316 8.30 -6.02 -9.47
CA ALA A 316 7.32 -5.98 -8.39
C ALA A 316 6.95 -7.39 -7.89
N ILE A 317 6.87 -8.39 -8.78
CA ILE A 317 6.68 -9.80 -8.44
C ILE A 317 7.88 -10.31 -7.64
N ILE A 318 9.10 -10.04 -8.08
CA ILE A 318 10.31 -10.43 -7.35
C ILE A 318 10.32 -9.82 -5.95
N LEU A 319 9.98 -8.54 -5.81
CA LEU A 319 9.94 -7.87 -4.52
C LEU A 319 8.89 -8.50 -3.57
N SER A 320 7.73 -8.87 -4.09
CA SER A 320 6.71 -9.56 -3.30
C SER A 320 7.12 -11.00 -2.97
N PHE A 321 7.50 -11.76 -3.98
CA PHE A 321 7.78 -13.19 -3.86
C PHE A 321 9.04 -13.47 -3.04
N VAL A 322 10.15 -12.82 -3.36
CA VAL A 322 11.45 -13.08 -2.72
C VAL A 322 11.57 -12.37 -1.37
N ALA A 323 11.13 -11.11 -1.30
CA ALA A 323 11.29 -10.31 -0.09
C ALA A 323 10.06 -10.31 0.84
N GLY A 324 8.90 -10.84 0.38
CA GLY A 324 7.71 -10.91 1.23
C GLY A 324 6.99 -9.57 1.44
N ASN A 325 7.02 -8.67 0.44
CA ASN A 325 6.40 -7.35 0.58
C ASN A 325 5.27 -7.09 -0.44
N PRO A 326 4.00 -7.15 -0.03
CA PRO A 326 2.85 -6.90 -0.90
C PRO A 326 2.48 -5.41 -1.01
N LEU A 327 2.97 -4.54 -0.12
CA LEU A 327 2.51 -3.16 0.06
C LEU A 327 2.58 -2.30 -1.23
N PRO A 328 3.65 -2.39 -2.05
CA PRO A 328 3.69 -1.67 -3.31
C PRO A 328 2.55 -2.02 -4.26
N CYS A 329 2.15 -3.29 -4.31
CA CYS A 329 1.01 -3.75 -5.11
C CYS A 329 -0.31 -3.24 -4.54
N GLU A 330 -0.48 -3.27 -3.22
CA GLU A 330 -1.65 -2.76 -2.53
C GLU A 330 -1.85 -1.26 -2.79
N PHE A 331 -0.77 -0.47 -2.81
CA PHE A 331 -0.84 0.94 -3.24
C PHE A 331 -1.27 1.09 -4.70
N VAL A 332 -0.76 0.25 -5.60
CA VAL A 332 -1.22 0.26 -7.00
C VAL A 332 -2.71 -0.03 -7.07
N MET A 333 -3.20 -1.07 -6.38
CA MET A 333 -4.64 -1.39 -6.34
C MET A 333 -5.46 -0.23 -5.74
N LEU A 334 -5.03 0.35 -4.61
CA LEU A 334 -5.73 1.45 -3.95
C LEU A 334 -5.97 2.64 -4.88
N PHE A 335 -4.94 3.05 -5.60
CA PHE A 335 -5.01 4.27 -6.42
C PHE A 335 -5.53 4.03 -7.84
N THR A 336 -5.40 2.81 -8.38
CA THR A 336 -5.85 2.50 -9.74
C THR A 336 -7.19 1.78 -9.79
N SER A 337 -7.45 0.92 -8.82
CA SER A 337 -8.58 -0.04 -8.86
C SER A 337 -9.10 -0.36 -7.46
N PRO A 338 -9.74 0.60 -6.74
CA PRO A 338 -10.17 0.42 -5.35
C PRO A 338 -11.10 -0.79 -5.13
N PHE A 339 -11.95 -1.11 -6.12
CA PHE A 339 -12.84 -2.28 -6.04
C PHE A 339 -12.08 -3.60 -6.14
N LEU A 340 -11.00 -3.62 -6.92
CA LEU A 340 -10.11 -4.77 -6.99
C LEU A 340 -9.37 -4.96 -5.67
N LEU A 341 -9.02 -3.86 -4.98
CA LEU A 341 -8.49 -3.91 -3.62
C LEU A 341 -9.49 -4.55 -2.65
N ILE A 342 -10.78 -4.21 -2.74
CA ILE A 342 -11.81 -4.84 -1.90
C ILE A 342 -11.90 -6.35 -2.18
N ALA A 343 -11.92 -6.76 -3.44
CA ALA A 343 -11.92 -8.17 -3.82
C ALA A 343 -10.67 -8.90 -3.32
N TYR A 344 -9.51 -8.27 -3.40
CA TYR A 344 -8.26 -8.76 -2.83
C TYR A 344 -8.36 -8.94 -1.31
N LEU A 345 -8.87 -7.96 -0.58
CA LEU A 345 -9.04 -8.04 0.88
C LEU A 345 -9.97 -9.18 1.30
N ILE A 346 -11.07 -9.38 0.56
CA ILE A 346 -11.98 -10.51 0.78
C ILE A 346 -11.24 -11.84 0.56
N LEU A 347 -10.48 -11.95 -0.53
CA LEU A 347 -9.70 -13.16 -0.83
C LEU A 347 -8.66 -13.43 0.27
N VAL A 348 -7.99 -12.40 0.77
CA VAL A 348 -7.04 -12.50 1.89
C VAL A 348 -7.73 -13.02 3.14
N GLY A 349 -8.90 -12.48 3.50
CA GLY A 349 -9.67 -12.95 4.66
C GLY A 349 -10.09 -14.42 4.54
N VAL A 350 -10.62 -14.80 3.37
CA VAL A 350 -11.08 -16.18 3.10
C VAL A 350 -9.90 -17.15 3.16
N VAL A 351 -8.77 -16.85 2.51
CA VAL A 351 -7.63 -17.77 2.53
C VAL A 351 -7.02 -17.91 3.92
N SER A 352 -7.00 -16.83 4.70
CA SER A 352 -6.49 -16.88 6.07
C SER A 352 -7.33 -17.80 6.95
N GLY A 353 -8.65 -17.71 6.84
CA GLY A 353 -9.56 -18.61 7.54
C GLY A 353 -9.44 -20.07 7.05
N THR A 354 -9.31 -20.29 5.74
CA THR A 354 -9.16 -21.66 5.21
C THR A 354 -7.85 -22.31 5.68
N LEU A 355 -6.75 -21.57 5.75
CA LEU A 355 -5.48 -22.09 6.27
C LEU A 355 -5.57 -22.54 7.73
N VAL A 356 -6.32 -21.81 8.55
CA VAL A 356 -6.59 -22.21 9.95
C VAL A 356 -7.44 -23.48 10.01
N ASN A 357 -8.49 -23.60 9.20
CA ASN A 357 -9.31 -24.81 9.12
C ASN A 357 -8.51 -26.07 8.75
N PHE A 358 -7.49 -25.93 7.90
CA PHE A 358 -6.62 -27.02 7.52
C PHE A 358 -5.42 -27.21 8.46
N GLU A 359 -5.37 -26.45 9.56
CA GLU A 359 -4.25 -26.44 10.52
C GLU A 359 -2.89 -26.22 9.84
N ALA A 360 -2.87 -25.39 8.80
CA ALA A 360 -1.67 -25.08 8.07
C ALA A 360 -1.00 -23.86 8.71
N PHE A 361 0.03 -24.08 9.49
CA PHE A 361 0.76 -23.05 10.21
C PHE A 361 2.23 -23.04 9.78
N LEU A 362 2.71 -21.85 9.43
CA LEU A 362 4.10 -21.59 9.07
C LEU A 362 4.49 -20.20 9.57
N GLY A 363 5.42 -20.17 10.48
CA GLY A 363 5.86 -18.93 11.10
C GLY A 363 6.98 -18.25 10.34
N PHE A 364 7.55 -17.27 10.99
CA PHE A 364 8.56 -16.38 10.47
C PHE A 364 9.64 -16.19 11.54
N SER A 365 10.86 -16.57 11.20
CA SER A 365 12.01 -16.41 12.08
C SER A 365 12.75 -15.14 11.71
N SER A 366 12.46 -14.07 12.41
CA SER A 366 13.15 -12.80 12.21
C SER A 366 13.63 -12.23 13.54
N LYS A 367 14.85 -11.72 13.54
CA LYS A 367 15.37 -10.90 14.65
C LYS A 367 14.86 -9.45 14.61
N ILE A 368 14.10 -9.08 13.57
CA ILE A 368 13.54 -7.75 13.42
C ILE A 368 12.32 -7.62 14.33
N THR A 369 12.43 -6.83 15.37
CA THR A 369 11.35 -6.53 16.32
C THR A 369 10.38 -5.47 15.82
N ASN A 370 10.76 -4.69 14.79
CA ASN A 370 9.92 -3.66 14.22
C ASN A 370 8.91 -4.26 13.23
N THR A 371 7.65 -4.32 13.64
CA THR A 371 6.55 -4.90 12.84
C THR A 371 6.22 -4.11 11.59
N VAL A 372 6.59 -2.82 11.52
CA VAL A 372 6.31 -1.95 10.35
C VAL A 372 7.10 -2.39 9.14
N ILE A 373 8.37 -2.74 9.35
CA ILE A 373 9.30 -3.14 8.28
C ILE A 373 9.45 -4.64 8.13
N ALA A 374 8.89 -5.43 9.04
CA ALA A 374 8.97 -6.88 8.95
C ALA A 374 8.33 -7.39 7.65
N MET A 375 9.03 -8.26 6.96
CA MET A 375 8.65 -8.85 5.67
C MET A 375 8.36 -10.35 5.82
N PRO A 376 7.23 -10.73 6.45
CA PRO A 376 6.89 -12.14 6.62
C PRO A 376 6.44 -12.77 5.30
N GLY A 377 6.58 -14.09 5.19
CA GLY A 377 6.10 -14.84 4.03
C GLY A 377 6.97 -14.66 2.78
N SER A 378 8.28 -14.54 2.96
CA SER A 378 9.27 -14.54 1.89
C SER A 378 9.53 -15.96 1.38
N PHE A 379 9.92 -16.07 0.08
CA PHE A 379 10.35 -17.36 -0.49
C PHE A 379 11.58 -17.94 0.22
N ALA A 380 12.46 -17.08 0.73
CA ALA A 380 13.63 -17.52 1.50
C ALA A 380 13.23 -18.27 2.79
N ASP A 381 12.29 -17.71 3.55
CA ASP A 381 11.75 -18.38 4.75
C ASP A 381 10.98 -19.67 4.40
N PHE A 382 10.27 -19.67 3.26
CA PHE A 382 9.50 -20.80 2.81
C PHE A 382 10.38 -22.01 2.50
N ILE A 383 11.48 -21.82 1.74
CA ILE A 383 12.39 -22.92 1.35
C ILE A 383 13.02 -23.62 2.55
N ILE A 384 13.32 -22.89 3.61
CA ILE A 384 13.91 -23.49 4.81
C ILE A 384 12.91 -24.38 5.51
N ASN A 385 11.68 -23.95 5.59
CA ASN A 385 10.63 -24.70 6.23
C ASN A 385 10.22 -25.96 5.44
N ILE A 386 10.44 -26.01 4.11
CA ILE A 386 10.23 -27.22 3.30
C ILE A 386 11.10 -28.40 3.76
N ARG A 387 12.30 -28.11 4.28
CA ARG A 387 13.22 -29.16 4.74
C ARG A 387 12.80 -29.79 6.06
N ASN A 388 11.86 -29.20 6.78
CA ASN A 388 11.38 -29.73 8.04
C ASN A 388 10.20 -30.70 7.80
N ALA A 389 10.44 -32.00 8.08
CA ALA A 389 9.44 -33.04 7.86
C ALA A 389 8.15 -32.82 8.67
N SER A 390 8.21 -32.17 9.85
CA SER A 390 7.04 -31.86 10.67
C SER A 390 6.13 -30.79 10.05
N LEU A 391 6.63 -29.97 9.13
CA LEU A 391 5.92 -28.86 8.48
C LEU A 391 5.42 -29.19 7.08
N ILE A 392 5.71 -30.39 6.55
CA ILE A 392 5.44 -30.77 5.17
C ILE A 392 3.93 -30.67 4.82
N ARG A 393 3.05 -31.01 5.78
CA ARG A 393 1.59 -30.86 5.64
C ARG A 393 1.20 -29.40 5.46
N SER A 394 1.70 -28.50 6.30
CA SER A 394 1.46 -27.07 6.23
C SER A 394 1.97 -26.47 4.92
N VAL A 395 3.19 -26.86 4.51
CA VAL A 395 3.79 -26.44 3.24
C VAL A 395 2.94 -26.84 2.04
N ASN A 396 2.51 -28.10 1.99
CA ASN A 396 1.66 -28.60 0.88
C ASN A 396 0.29 -27.88 0.84
N THR A 397 -0.31 -27.64 2.00
CA THR A 397 -1.59 -26.90 2.07
C THR A 397 -1.43 -25.47 1.59
N ILE A 398 -0.34 -24.78 1.98
CA ILE A 398 -0.02 -23.42 1.53
C ILE A 398 0.17 -23.39 0.00
N LEU A 399 0.87 -24.37 -0.58
CA LEU A 399 1.07 -24.45 -2.03
C LEU A 399 -0.23 -24.66 -2.77
N ILE A 400 -1.08 -25.59 -2.32
CA ILE A 400 -2.38 -25.86 -2.96
C ILE A 400 -3.29 -24.63 -2.86
N ALA A 401 -3.46 -24.08 -1.65
CA ALA A 401 -4.24 -22.86 -1.45
C ALA A 401 -3.67 -21.69 -2.28
N GLY A 402 -2.34 -21.59 -2.34
CA GLY A 402 -1.65 -20.58 -3.12
C GLY A 402 -1.98 -20.66 -4.61
N VAL A 403 -1.88 -21.83 -5.23
CA VAL A 403 -2.21 -22.01 -6.67
C VAL A 403 -3.67 -21.66 -6.94
N ILE A 404 -4.58 -22.08 -6.06
CA ILE A 404 -6.01 -21.74 -6.19
C ILE A 404 -6.19 -20.22 -6.12
N CYS A 405 -5.60 -19.56 -5.13
CA CYS A 405 -5.70 -18.11 -4.96
C CYS A 405 -5.03 -17.34 -6.11
N PHE A 406 -3.93 -17.84 -6.67
CA PHE A 406 -3.29 -17.27 -7.86
C PHE A 406 -4.24 -17.25 -9.04
N VAL A 407 -4.88 -18.39 -9.35
CA VAL A 407 -5.84 -18.50 -10.46
C VAL A 407 -7.06 -17.61 -10.20
N LEU A 408 -7.60 -17.62 -8.99
CA LEU A 408 -8.74 -16.78 -8.61
C LEU A 408 -8.39 -15.28 -8.79
N MET A 409 -7.25 -14.83 -8.27
CA MET A 409 -6.85 -13.42 -8.39
C MET A 409 -6.57 -13.01 -9.83
N LEU A 410 -5.95 -13.91 -10.63
CA LEU A 410 -5.74 -13.69 -12.05
C LEU A 410 -7.08 -13.51 -12.78
N VAL A 411 -8.04 -14.40 -12.57
CA VAL A 411 -9.37 -14.35 -13.21
C VAL A 411 -10.14 -13.10 -12.74
N ILE A 412 -10.16 -12.81 -11.44
CA ILE A 412 -10.82 -11.62 -10.87
C ILE A 412 -10.23 -10.35 -11.49
N THR A 413 -8.91 -10.26 -11.61
CA THR A 413 -8.23 -9.11 -12.19
C THR A 413 -8.55 -8.94 -13.67
N MET A 414 -8.52 -10.04 -14.43
CA MET A 414 -8.89 -10.02 -15.85
C MET A 414 -10.35 -9.59 -16.05
N PHE A 415 -11.26 -10.14 -15.25
CA PHE A 415 -12.68 -9.80 -15.31
C PHE A 415 -12.91 -8.33 -14.93
N TYR A 416 -12.25 -7.85 -13.86
CA TYR A 416 -12.36 -6.46 -13.44
C TYR A 416 -11.95 -5.49 -14.56
N TYR A 417 -10.76 -5.63 -15.12
CA TYR A 417 -10.28 -4.69 -16.14
C TYR A 417 -11.05 -4.79 -17.45
N ARG A 418 -11.54 -5.97 -17.83
CA ARG A 418 -12.28 -6.15 -19.08
C ARG A 418 -13.74 -5.70 -19.01
N TYR A 419 -14.37 -5.82 -17.85
CA TYR A 419 -15.83 -5.63 -17.73
C TYR A 419 -16.21 -4.55 -16.70
N ILE A 420 -15.73 -4.66 -15.46
CA ILE A 420 -16.18 -3.81 -14.35
C ILE A 420 -15.58 -2.41 -14.40
N ALA A 421 -14.31 -2.28 -14.75
CA ALA A 421 -13.63 -0.99 -14.85
C ALA A 421 -14.32 -0.04 -15.84
N PHE A 422 -15.01 -0.60 -16.85
CA PHE A 422 -15.83 0.17 -17.77
C PHE A 422 -17.17 0.62 -17.15
N ASP A 423 -17.86 -0.25 -16.44
CA ASP A 423 -19.19 0.06 -15.90
C ASP A 423 -19.14 1.16 -14.84
N PHE A 424 -17.97 1.36 -14.22
CA PHE A 424 -17.76 2.50 -13.31
C PHE A 424 -17.73 3.87 -14.02
N VAL A 425 -17.31 3.90 -15.28
CA VAL A 425 -17.39 5.07 -16.16
C VAL A 425 -18.83 5.28 -16.67
N ARG A 426 -19.64 4.23 -16.57
CA ARG A 426 -20.98 4.12 -17.16
C ARG A 426 -22.09 4.88 -16.45
N THR A 427 -21.85 5.54 -15.33
CA THR A 427 -22.84 6.43 -14.70
C THR A 427 -23.18 7.62 -15.63
N GLY A 428 -23.96 7.36 -16.67
CA GLY A 428 -24.61 8.31 -17.57
C GLY A 428 -23.80 8.84 -18.75
N LYS A 429 -22.44 8.79 -18.71
CA LYS A 429 -21.58 9.39 -19.76
C LYS A 429 -20.69 8.40 -20.54
N GLY A 430 -20.62 7.16 -20.13
CA GLY A 430 -19.64 6.22 -20.70
C GLY A 430 -19.97 5.69 -22.09
N ALA A 431 -21.24 5.59 -22.45
CA ALA A 431 -21.65 5.27 -23.83
C ALA A 431 -21.31 6.44 -24.76
N GLN A 432 -21.52 7.65 -24.28
CA GLN A 432 -21.22 8.87 -24.98
C GLN A 432 -19.72 9.01 -25.27
N VAL A 433 -18.83 8.66 -24.31
CA VAL A 433 -17.39 8.70 -24.52
C VAL A 433 -16.92 7.77 -25.64
N ILE A 434 -17.57 6.60 -25.83
CA ILE A 434 -17.24 5.69 -26.94
C ILE A 434 -17.67 6.31 -28.27
N ASP A 435 -18.86 6.86 -28.32
CA ASP A 435 -19.40 7.49 -29.52
C ASP A 435 -18.55 8.71 -29.89
N ASP A 436 -18.16 9.51 -28.90
CA ASP A 436 -17.27 10.65 -29.06
C ASP A 436 -15.89 10.24 -29.60
N ILE A 437 -15.30 9.15 -29.08
CA ILE A 437 -14.00 8.63 -29.56
C ILE A 437 -14.11 8.13 -31.01
N ILE A 438 -15.20 7.45 -31.35
CA ILE A 438 -15.47 6.97 -32.72
C ILE A 438 -15.63 8.16 -33.67
N GLU A 439 -16.31 9.21 -33.23
CA GLU A 439 -16.51 10.43 -34.02
C GLU A 439 -15.21 11.20 -34.23
N ILE A 440 -14.37 11.34 -33.19
CA ILE A 440 -13.02 11.95 -33.31
C ILE A 440 -12.17 11.16 -34.32
N ALA A 441 -12.27 9.84 -34.30
CA ALA A 441 -11.51 8.98 -35.20
C ALA A 441 -12.01 9.02 -36.67
N GLY A 442 -13.03 9.81 -36.99
CA GLY A 442 -13.60 9.90 -38.34
C GLY A 442 -14.65 8.84 -38.64
N GLY A 443 -15.28 8.27 -37.60
CA GLY A 443 -16.32 7.24 -37.72
C GLY A 443 -15.79 5.81 -37.58
N ILE A 444 -16.72 4.86 -37.34
CA ILE A 444 -16.39 3.46 -37.09
C ILE A 444 -15.63 2.82 -38.27
N ASN A 445 -15.96 3.20 -39.49
CA ASN A 445 -15.35 2.67 -40.72
C ASN A 445 -13.89 3.09 -40.91
N ASN A 446 -13.48 4.18 -40.26
CA ASN A 446 -12.09 4.66 -40.31
C ASN A 446 -11.20 3.98 -39.26
N ILE A 447 -11.78 3.28 -38.30
CA ILE A 447 -11.05 2.55 -37.27
C ILE A 447 -10.69 1.16 -37.80
N ASP A 448 -9.41 0.81 -37.77
CA ASP A 448 -8.93 -0.54 -38.09
C ASP A 448 -9.08 -1.46 -36.87
N ARG A 449 -8.61 -1.02 -35.72
CA ARG A 449 -8.69 -1.74 -34.46
C ARG A 449 -8.50 -0.78 -33.27
N ALA A 450 -8.99 -1.19 -32.10
CA ALA A 450 -8.71 -0.55 -30.84
C ALA A 450 -7.79 -1.43 -29.98
N GLY A 451 -6.64 -0.92 -29.59
CA GLY A 451 -5.71 -1.55 -28.66
C GLY A 451 -5.77 -0.87 -27.29
N SER A 452 -5.43 -1.57 -26.22
CA SER A 452 -5.39 -0.99 -24.88
C SER A 452 -4.13 -1.38 -24.13
N GLY A 453 -3.48 -0.39 -23.54
CA GLY A 453 -2.61 -0.54 -22.40
C GLY A 453 -3.40 -0.43 -21.09
N LEU A 454 -2.72 -0.35 -19.95
CA LEU A 454 -3.40 -0.22 -18.64
C LEU A 454 -4.13 1.12 -18.49
N PHE A 455 -3.55 2.21 -18.98
CA PHE A 455 -4.08 3.59 -18.86
C PHE A 455 -4.35 4.27 -20.19
N LYS A 456 -3.92 3.68 -21.30
CA LYS A 456 -4.01 4.25 -22.63
C LYS A 456 -4.90 3.40 -23.52
N LEU A 457 -5.72 4.07 -24.32
CA LEU A 457 -6.49 3.50 -25.40
C LEU A 457 -5.84 3.94 -26.73
N ASN A 458 -5.39 3.01 -27.53
CA ASN A 458 -4.77 3.26 -28.82
C ASN A 458 -5.77 2.90 -29.92
N ILE A 459 -6.20 3.89 -30.68
CA ILE A 459 -7.09 3.71 -31.85
C ILE A 459 -6.23 3.75 -33.10
N TYR A 460 -6.18 2.63 -33.80
CA TYR A 460 -5.49 2.49 -35.09
C TYR A 460 -6.45 2.92 -36.21
N ILE A 461 -6.03 3.89 -37.01
CA ILE A 461 -6.84 4.60 -37.99
C ILE A 461 -6.34 4.29 -39.40
N ARG A 462 -7.27 4.13 -40.35
CA ARG A 462 -6.95 3.85 -41.75
C ARG A 462 -6.55 5.13 -42.51
N ASP A 463 -7.29 6.19 -42.29
CA ASP A 463 -7.14 7.47 -42.98
C ASP A 463 -7.00 8.61 -41.95
N PRO A 464 -5.78 9.12 -41.73
CA PRO A 464 -5.52 10.19 -40.77
C PRO A 464 -6.20 11.53 -41.09
N GLU A 465 -6.55 11.81 -42.36
CA GLU A 465 -7.15 13.06 -42.76
C GLU A 465 -8.58 13.23 -42.25
N LYS A 466 -9.23 12.13 -41.85
CA LYS A 466 -10.60 12.12 -41.31
C LYS A 466 -10.68 12.41 -39.81
N ILE A 467 -9.55 12.66 -39.15
CA ILE A 467 -9.52 12.95 -37.71
C ILE A 467 -10.06 14.34 -37.44
N SER A 468 -11.03 14.45 -36.52
CA SER A 468 -11.58 15.73 -36.09
C SER A 468 -10.89 16.23 -34.81
N PHE A 469 -9.88 17.08 -34.95
CA PHE A 469 -9.13 17.66 -33.82
C PHE A 469 -9.95 18.68 -33.01
N GLU A 470 -10.94 19.36 -33.63
CA GLU A 470 -11.77 20.36 -32.96
C GLU A 470 -12.61 19.78 -31.83
N LYS A 471 -13.10 18.55 -32.01
CA LYS A 471 -13.93 17.83 -31.02
C LYS A 471 -13.13 17.31 -29.82
N ILE A 472 -11.81 17.17 -29.92
CA ILE A 472 -10.96 16.72 -28.80
C ILE A 472 -11.03 17.69 -27.61
N GLN A 473 -11.17 18.99 -27.88
CA GLN A 473 -11.24 20.01 -26.83
C GLN A 473 -12.59 20.01 -26.09
N GLU A 474 -13.67 19.66 -26.77
CA GLU A 474 -15.05 19.67 -26.23
C GLU A 474 -15.28 18.51 -25.24
N ILE A 475 -14.67 17.34 -25.49
CA ILE A 475 -14.98 16.11 -24.74
C ILE A 475 -14.26 16.04 -23.39
N GLY A 476 -13.29 16.93 -23.13
CA GLY A 476 -12.58 17.01 -21.85
C GLY A 476 -11.65 15.83 -21.56
N ILE A 477 -11.24 15.09 -22.60
CA ILE A 477 -10.20 14.06 -22.53
C ILE A 477 -8.85 14.76 -22.36
N ARG A 478 -8.14 14.47 -21.27
CA ARG A 478 -6.98 15.25 -20.80
C ARG A 478 -5.76 15.19 -21.70
N ARG A 479 -5.59 14.13 -22.45
CA ARG A 479 -4.42 13.90 -23.29
C ARG A 479 -4.80 12.99 -24.45
N VAL A 480 -4.79 13.56 -25.61
CA VAL A 480 -4.80 12.82 -26.87
C VAL A 480 -3.45 13.06 -27.51
N VAL A 481 -2.77 12.00 -27.87
CA VAL A 481 -1.47 12.06 -28.53
C VAL A 481 -1.62 11.37 -29.88
N GLU A 482 -1.28 12.11 -30.93
CA GLU A 482 -1.19 11.54 -32.26
C GLU A 482 0.02 10.60 -32.33
N THR A 483 -0.19 9.42 -32.87
CA THR A 483 0.83 8.38 -33.08
C THR A 483 0.96 8.10 -34.57
N LYS A 484 2.08 7.53 -34.98
CA LYS A 484 2.34 7.24 -36.41
C LYS A 484 1.18 6.50 -37.13
N ASN A 485 0.32 5.78 -36.40
CA ASN A 485 -0.73 4.94 -36.96
C ASN A 485 -2.12 5.24 -36.35
N GLY A 486 -2.34 6.41 -35.73
CA GLY A 486 -3.63 6.75 -35.16
C GLY A 486 -3.57 7.64 -33.90
N LEU A 487 -4.52 7.47 -33.00
CA LEU A 487 -4.68 8.29 -31.80
C LEU A 487 -4.52 7.47 -30.50
N SER A 488 -3.82 8.05 -29.52
CA SER A 488 -3.69 7.49 -28.17
C SER A 488 -4.42 8.39 -27.16
N PHE A 489 -5.39 7.82 -26.45
CA PHE A 489 -6.20 8.50 -25.45
C PHE A 489 -5.82 8.05 -24.04
N GLU A 490 -5.55 8.96 -23.12
CA GLU A 490 -5.27 8.61 -21.71
C GLU A 490 -6.59 8.58 -20.91
N LEU A 491 -7.20 7.38 -20.81
CA LEU A 491 -8.53 7.16 -20.21
C LEU A 491 -8.47 6.45 -18.84
N GLY A 492 -7.27 6.15 -18.35
CA GLY A 492 -7.11 5.41 -17.10
C GLY A 492 -7.44 3.91 -17.26
N THR A 493 -7.78 3.25 -16.16
CA THR A 493 -8.02 1.79 -16.12
C THR A 493 -9.21 1.30 -16.94
N SER A 494 -10.09 2.19 -17.40
CA SER A 494 -11.21 1.86 -18.29
C SER A 494 -10.77 1.59 -19.75
N SER A 495 -9.52 1.89 -20.11
CA SER A 495 -9.00 1.73 -21.48
C SER A 495 -9.20 0.31 -22.04
N CYS A 496 -8.98 -0.72 -21.23
CA CYS A 496 -9.16 -2.12 -21.66
C CYS A 496 -10.61 -2.44 -22.02
N ALA A 497 -11.57 -1.99 -21.20
CA ALA A 497 -12.99 -2.26 -21.42
C ALA A 497 -13.54 -1.45 -22.61
N ILE A 498 -13.09 -0.21 -22.79
CA ILE A 498 -13.46 0.65 -23.93
C ILE A 498 -12.95 0.05 -25.24
N ALA A 499 -11.67 -0.39 -25.28
CA ALA A 499 -11.09 -1.06 -26.46
C ALA A 499 -11.89 -2.29 -26.88
N GLN A 500 -12.30 -3.12 -25.92
CA GLN A 500 -13.12 -4.30 -26.22
C GLN A 500 -14.47 -3.95 -26.80
N ARG A 501 -15.13 -2.89 -26.31
CA ARG A 501 -16.44 -2.47 -26.85
C ARG A 501 -16.32 -1.88 -28.25
N ILE A 502 -15.29 -1.06 -28.51
CA ILE A 502 -15.02 -0.57 -29.86
C ILE A 502 -14.79 -1.75 -30.82
N ASN A 503 -13.92 -2.70 -30.43
CA ASN A 503 -13.66 -3.88 -31.24
C ASN A 503 -14.88 -4.79 -31.46
N ARG A 504 -15.83 -4.84 -30.51
CA ARG A 504 -17.11 -5.54 -30.72
C ARG A 504 -17.99 -4.82 -31.76
N ARG A 505 -18.03 -3.47 -31.72
CA ARG A 505 -18.77 -2.68 -32.74
C ARG A 505 -18.13 -2.77 -34.13
N LEU A 506 -16.82 -2.97 -34.21
CA LEU A 506 -16.12 -3.18 -35.50
C LEU A 506 -16.43 -4.57 -36.14
N ARG A 507 -16.88 -5.52 -35.34
CA ARG A 507 -17.20 -6.88 -35.77
C ARG A 507 -18.72 -7.08 -36.01
N ALA A 508 -19.54 -6.18 -35.51
CA ALA A 508 -21.00 -6.19 -35.70
C ALA A 508 -21.39 -5.50 -37.00
#